data_42824375be31202b4653ac91b24eae8c
#
_entry.id   42824375be31202b4653ac91b24eae8c
#
_cell.length_a   1.000
_cell.length_b   1.000
_cell.length_c   1.000
_cell.angle_alpha   90.00
_cell.angle_beta   90.00
_cell.angle_gamma   90.00
#
_symmetry.space_group_name_H-M   'P 1'
#
loop_
_entity.id
_entity.type
_entity.pdbx_description
1 polymer ?
#
loop_
_entity_poly.entity_id
_entity_poly.type
_entity_poly.pdbx_seq_one_letter_code
_entity_poly.pdbx_strand_id
1 'polypeptide(L)'
;MPITDHIRNKLSTVPHRPGVYLHKDRFGTVIYIGKARDLRKRVSQYFHPSRRMGWDLKFNALVDAIHDFDWHMVKNEAESLLLESRLIKEFQPRFNIDLKD
;
A
#
# COMPACT_ATOMS: atom_id res chain seq x y z
N MET A 1 -2.88 1.48 13.34
CA MET A 1 -2.92 0.02 13.45
C MET A 1 -1.58 -0.49 13.98
N PRO A 2 -1.58 -1.29 15.03
CA PRO A 2 -0.33 -1.86 15.51
C PRO A 2 0.17 -2.92 14.51
N ILE A 3 1.48 -3.01 14.41
CA ILE A 3 2.10 -4.01 13.55
C ILE A 3 1.91 -5.39 14.17
N THR A 4 1.38 -6.33 13.40
CA THR A 4 1.20 -7.72 13.84
C THR A 4 2.41 -8.56 13.44
N ASP A 5 2.54 -9.77 14.03
CA ASP A 5 3.61 -10.68 13.61
C ASP A 5 3.46 -11.09 12.15
N HIS A 6 2.22 -11.24 11.68
CA HIS A 6 1.94 -11.51 10.27
C HIS A 6 2.52 -10.42 9.38
N ILE A 7 2.22 -9.16 9.69
CA ILE A 7 2.72 -8.01 8.91
C ILE A 7 4.24 -7.94 8.98
N ARG A 8 4.82 -8.10 10.19
CA ARG A 8 6.28 -8.04 10.35
C ARG A 8 6.99 -9.11 9.53
N ASN A 9 6.48 -10.33 9.58
CA ASN A 9 7.06 -11.44 8.82
C ASN A 9 6.91 -11.21 7.32
N LYS A 10 5.76 -10.72 6.89
CA LYS A 10 5.50 -10.47 5.48
C LYS A 10 6.38 -9.34 4.95
N LEU A 11 6.58 -8.28 5.72
CA LEU A 11 7.47 -7.17 5.34
C LEU A 11 8.89 -7.66 5.06
N SER A 12 9.37 -8.63 5.81
CA SER A 12 10.72 -9.17 5.62
C SER A 12 10.89 -9.90 4.29
N THR A 13 9.78 -10.29 3.64
CA THR A 13 9.81 -10.96 2.33
C THR A 13 9.67 -10.00 1.16
N VAL A 14 9.27 -8.76 1.42
CA VAL A 14 9.09 -7.76 0.36
C VAL A 14 10.45 -7.34 -0.19
N PRO A 15 10.66 -7.43 -1.52
CA PRO A 15 11.97 -7.09 -2.09
C PRO A 15 12.19 -5.58 -2.18
N HIS A 16 13.46 -5.18 -2.20
CA HIS A 16 13.88 -3.81 -2.52
C HIS A 16 13.90 -3.64 -4.03
N ARG A 17 12.71 -3.69 -4.64
CA ARG A 17 12.54 -3.66 -6.10
C ARG A 17 11.34 -2.77 -6.47
N PRO A 18 11.29 -2.26 -7.69
CA PRO A 18 10.13 -1.50 -8.14
C PRO A 18 8.91 -2.41 -8.28
N GLY A 19 7.75 -1.84 -8.01
CA GLY A 19 6.51 -2.60 -8.12
C GLY A 19 5.28 -1.81 -7.70
N VAL A 20 4.18 -2.55 -7.58
CA VAL A 20 2.88 -2.02 -7.17
C VAL A 20 2.44 -2.79 -5.93
N TYR A 21 1.94 -2.07 -4.93
CA TYR A 21 1.44 -2.67 -3.70
C TYR A 21 -0.06 -2.43 -3.57
N LEU A 22 -0.72 -3.38 -2.90
CA LEU A 22 -2.17 -3.35 -2.68
C LEU A 22 -2.42 -3.52 -1.19
N HIS A 23 -3.00 -2.51 -0.56
CA HIS A 23 -3.40 -2.60 0.85
C HIS A 23 -4.80 -3.15 0.96
N LYS A 24 -5.02 -4.03 1.93
CA LYS A 24 -6.31 -4.68 2.17
C LYS A 24 -6.79 -4.40 3.58
N ASP A 25 -8.10 -4.32 3.73
CA ASP A 25 -8.71 -4.22 5.05
C ASP A 25 -8.86 -5.61 5.70
N ARG A 26 -9.51 -5.65 6.87
CA ARG A 26 -9.69 -6.90 7.62
C ARG A 26 -10.57 -7.92 6.89
N PHE A 27 -11.33 -7.49 5.89
CA PHE A 27 -12.19 -8.38 5.09
C PHE A 27 -11.50 -8.87 3.82
N GLY A 28 -10.26 -8.47 3.59
CA GLY A 28 -9.53 -8.83 2.38
C GLY A 28 -9.85 -7.94 1.18
N THR A 29 -10.61 -6.88 1.38
CA THR A 29 -10.95 -5.94 0.31
C THR A 29 -9.76 -5.02 0.03
N VAL A 30 -9.41 -4.87 -1.25
CA VAL A 30 -8.35 -3.93 -1.66
C VAL A 30 -8.87 -2.51 -1.47
N ILE A 31 -8.20 -1.75 -0.59
CA ILE A 31 -8.63 -0.40 -0.22
C ILE A 31 -7.71 0.69 -0.74
N TYR A 32 -6.50 0.35 -1.14
CA TYR A 32 -5.56 1.31 -1.72
C TYR A 32 -4.50 0.60 -2.55
N ILE A 33 -4.14 1.20 -3.68
CA ILE A 33 -3.10 0.70 -4.57
C ILE A 33 -2.11 1.83 -4.83
N GLY A 34 -0.81 1.51 -4.72
CA GLY A 34 0.23 2.48 -4.99
C GLY A 34 1.42 1.85 -5.71
N LYS A 35 2.28 2.70 -6.27
CA LYS A 35 3.53 2.24 -6.89
C LYS A 35 4.72 2.69 -6.07
N ALA A 36 5.83 1.97 -6.20
CA ALA A 36 7.05 2.29 -5.49
C ALA A 36 8.27 1.90 -6.31
N ARG A 37 9.36 2.65 -6.14
CA ARG A 37 10.66 2.27 -6.69
C ARG A 37 11.33 1.21 -5.83
N ASP A 38 11.03 1.23 -4.53
CA ASP A 38 11.51 0.27 -3.54
C ASP A 38 10.31 -0.16 -2.72
N LEU A 39 9.75 -1.33 -3.06
CA LEU A 39 8.54 -1.85 -2.43
C LEU A 39 8.70 -1.98 -0.93
N ARG A 40 9.79 -2.59 -0.44
CA ARG A 40 9.95 -2.81 1.00
C ARG A 40 9.99 -1.49 1.76
N LYS A 41 10.75 -0.54 1.28
CA LYS A 41 10.86 0.76 1.92
C LYS A 41 9.52 1.48 1.96
N ARG A 42 8.81 1.49 0.85
CA ARG A 42 7.53 2.20 0.74
C ARG A 42 6.46 1.56 1.61
N VAL A 43 6.29 0.25 1.51
CA VAL A 43 5.26 -0.47 2.26
C VAL A 43 5.54 -0.38 3.77
N SER A 44 6.81 -0.53 4.16
CA SER A 44 7.20 -0.43 5.57
C SER A 44 6.82 0.92 6.19
N GLN A 45 6.86 2.00 5.43
CA GLN A 45 6.53 3.34 5.92
C GLN A 45 5.08 3.44 6.42
N TYR A 46 4.16 2.67 5.86
CA TYR A 46 2.77 2.69 6.31
C TYR A 46 2.60 2.15 7.72
N PHE A 47 3.50 1.32 8.17
CA PHE A 47 3.44 0.68 9.49
C PHE A 47 4.37 1.33 10.51
N HIS A 48 5.07 2.39 10.11
CA HIS A 48 5.96 3.12 11.00
C HIS A 48 5.14 4.12 11.83
N PRO A 49 5.35 4.19 13.17
CA PRO A 49 4.55 5.07 14.03
C PRO A 49 4.58 6.54 13.61
N SER A 50 5.71 7.03 13.12
CA SER A 50 5.87 8.42 12.71
C SER A 50 5.08 8.78 11.44
N ARG A 51 4.50 7.80 10.77
CA ARG A 51 3.75 8.03 9.54
C ARG A 51 2.39 8.67 9.78
N ARG A 52 1.85 8.51 10.97
CA ARG A 52 0.57 9.11 11.31
C ARG A 52 0.73 10.63 11.44
N MET A 53 -0.17 11.37 10.81
CA MET A 53 -0.16 12.83 10.83
C MET A 53 -1.46 13.34 11.43
N GLY A 54 -1.36 14.11 12.52
CA GLY A 54 -2.55 14.56 13.23
C GLY A 54 -3.52 15.40 12.40
N TRP A 55 -3.03 16.04 11.34
CA TRP A 55 -3.85 16.90 10.48
C TRP A 55 -4.40 16.19 9.24
N ASP A 56 -3.85 15.04 8.86
CA ASP A 56 -4.28 14.32 7.65
C ASP A 56 -5.18 13.15 8.05
N LEU A 57 -6.46 13.44 8.20
CA LEU A 57 -7.45 12.47 8.67
C LEU A 57 -7.66 11.33 7.66
N LYS A 58 -7.63 11.64 6.35
CA LYS A 58 -7.82 10.61 5.33
C LYS A 58 -6.66 9.63 5.30
N PHE A 59 -5.44 10.14 5.39
CA PHE A 59 -4.26 9.28 5.43
C PHE A 59 -4.27 8.40 6.68
N ASN A 60 -4.60 8.98 7.83
CA ASN A 60 -4.68 8.22 9.08
C ASN A 60 -5.77 7.15 9.01
N ALA A 61 -6.90 7.45 8.39
CA ALA A 61 -7.98 6.47 8.19
C ALA A 61 -7.51 5.30 7.32
N LEU A 62 -6.75 5.57 6.27
CA LEU A 62 -6.15 4.52 5.44
C LEU A 62 -5.23 3.64 6.29
N VAL A 63 -4.29 4.24 7.00
CA VAL A 63 -3.32 3.50 7.82
C VAL A 63 -4.04 2.61 8.84
N ASP A 64 -5.08 3.13 9.48
CA ASP A 64 -5.84 2.37 10.47
C ASP A 64 -6.62 1.21 9.87
N ALA A 65 -6.99 1.30 8.61
CA ALA A 65 -7.80 0.28 7.94
C ALA A 65 -6.96 -0.88 7.37
N ILE A 66 -5.65 -0.69 7.24
CA ILE A 66 -4.77 -1.72 6.65
C ILE A 66 -4.61 -2.90 7.61
N HIS A 67 -5.00 -4.09 7.16
CA HIS A 67 -4.79 -5.33 7.90
C HIS A 67 -3.87 -6.30 7.19
N ASP A 68 -3.66 -6.12 5.88
CA ASP A 68 -2.77 -6.95 5.08
C ASP A 68 -2.41 -6.20 3.81
N PHE A 69 -1.49 -6.75 3.05
CA PHE A 69 -1.08 -6.17 1.77
C PHE A 69 -0.53 -7.24 0.86
N ASP A 70 -0.53 -6.95 -0.44
CA ASP A 70 0.14 -7.76 -1.45
C ASP A 70 0.97 -6.83 -2.34
N TRP A 71 1.80 -7.41 -3.20
CA TRP A 71 2.60 -6.63 -4.12
C TRP A 71 2.88 -7.42 -5.40
N HIS A 72 3.19 -6.67 -6.46
CA HIS A 72 3.66 -7.22 -7.72
C HIS A 72 4.94 -6.50 -8.11
N MET A 73 6.00 -7.26 -8.38
CA MET A 73 7.24 -6.69 -8.91
C MET A 73 7.08 -6.35 -10.38
N VAL A 74 7.76 -5.29 -10.83
CA VAL A 74 7.82 -4.88 -12.22
C VAL A 74 9.26 -4.63 -12.61
N LYS A 75 9.52 -4.49 -13.92
CA LYS A 75 10.88 -4.31 -14.41
C LYS A 75 11.37 -2.87 -14.29
N ASN A 76 10.46 -1.91 -14.45
CA ASN A 76 10.80 -0.49 -14.48
C ASN A 76 9.60 0.36 -14.07
N GLU A 77 9.84 1.67 -13.99
CA GLU A 77 8.82 2.63 -13.55
C GLU A 77 7.64 2.71 -14.52
N ALA A 78 7.90 2.64 -15.82
CA ALA A 78 6.82 2.70 -16.81
C ALA A 78 5.86 1.52 -16.64
N GLU A 79 6.39 0.34 -16.39
CA GLU A 79 5.58 -0.86 -16.16
C GLU A 79 4.76 -0.73 -14.87
N SER A 80 5.35 -0.14 -13.82
CA SER A 80 4.62 0.06 -12.56
C SER A 80 3.44 1.02 -12.74
N LEU A 81 3.62 2.05 -13.54
CA LEU A 81 2.56 3.03 -13.80
C LEU A 81 1.39 2.38 -14.53
N LEU A 82 1.68 1.57 -15.55
CA LEU A 82 0.65 0.86 -16.30
C LEU A 82 -0.11 -0.15 -15.42
N LEU A 83 0.63 -0.90 -14.61
CA LEU A 83 0.03 -1.90 -13.73
C LEU A 83 -0.82 -1.24 -12.66
N GLU A 84 -0.32 -0.18 -12.02
CA GLU A 84 -1.07 0.57 -11.02
C GLU A 84 -2.40 1.08 -11.60
N SER A 85 -2.34 1.71 -12.76
CA SER A 85 -3.52 2.26 -13.43
C SER A 85 -4.55 1.17 -13.72
N ARG A 86 -4.11 0.03 -14.22
CA ARG A 86 -4.99 -1.09 -14.52
C ARG A 86 -5.65 -1.66 -13.26
N LEU A 87 -4.87 -1.83 -12.19
CA LEU A 87 -5.39 -2.39 -10.94
C LEU A 87 -6.35 -1.43 -10.24
N ILE A 88 -6.07 -0.13 -10.28
CA ILE A 88 -7.00 0.87 -9.73
C ILE A 88 -8.32 0.81 -10.48
N LYS A 89 -8.27 0.68 -11.80
CA LYS A 89 -9.47 0.59 -12.62
C LYS A 89 -10.27 -0.69 -12.33
N GLU A 90 -9.56 -1.79 -12.10
CA GLU A 90 -10.17 -3.09 -11.79
C GLU A 90 -10.83 -3.10 -10.40
N PHE A 91 -10.09 -2.68 -9.37
CA PHE A 91 -10.53 -2.79 -7.99
C PHE A 91 -11.31 -1.59 -7.47
N GLN A 92 -11.15 -0.42 -8.09
CA GLN A 92 -11.80 0.82 -7.63
C GLN A 92 -11.62 1.04 -6.12
N PRO A 93 -10.35 1.04 -5.60
CA PRO A 93 -10.15 1.10 -4.16
C PRO A 93 -10.61 2.45 -3.60
N ARG A 94 -11.36 2.41 -2.50
CA ARG A 94 -12.00 3.63 -1.98
C ARG A 94 -10.99 4.73 -1.60
N PHE A 95 -9.84 4.36 -1.07
CA PHE A 95 -8.84 5.37 -0.65
C PHE A 95 -8.07 5.96 -1.82
N ASN A 96 -8.01 5.30 -2.97
CA ASN A 96 -7.43 5.93 -4.16
C ASN A 96 -8.31 7.07 -4.63
N ILE A 97 -9.64 6.92 -4.52
CA ILE A 97 -10.58 7.97 -4.88
C ILE A 97 -10.52 9.10 -3.85
N ASP A 98 -10.55 8.76 -2.55
CA ASP A 98 -10.58 9.74 -1.46
C ASP A 98 -9.29 10.56 -1.35
N LEU A 99 -8.12 9.97 -1.69
CA LEU A 99 -6.82 10.63 -1.61
C LEU A 99 -6.37 11.23 -2.93
N LYS A 100 -7.19 11.16 -3.96
CA LYS A 100 -6.88 11.73 -5.26
C LYS A 100 -7.06 13.23 -5.23
N ASP A 101 -6.11 13.93 -5.79
CA ASP A 101 -6.19 15.39 -5.92
C ASP A 101 -7.15 15.82 -7.03
#